data_88c80f325639378f1887805295a9165e
#
_entry.id   88c80f325639378f1887805295a9165e
#
_cell.length_a   1.000
_cell.length_b   1.000
_cell.length_c   1.000
_cell.angle_alpha   90.00
_cell.angle_beta   90.00
_cell.angle_gamma   90.00
#
_symmetry.space_group_name_H-M   'P 1'
#
loop_
_entity.id
_entity.type
_entity.pdbx_description
1 polymer ?
#
loop_
_entity_poly.entity_id
_entity_poly.type
_entity_poly.pdbx_seq_one_letter_code
_entity_poly.pdbx_strand_id
1 'polypeptide(L)'
;QNNSIIINAHIVTPQGRTARKGEAMNELLNIPCGTVRITDGIITYVGENRTSHEKPGYKVLDARGNVLLPGFVDSHTHLVFGGFRPDEFIWRLNGDSYMSIMERGGGIINTVRATREASFEELKHKAEWLLDTMSRMGVTTVEGKSGYGLDRDTELKQLSVMQVINECPDRKVDIATTFLGAHALPEEYKGRSDAYIDFLINEMLPMIHQKQLAENCDIFCEKGVFTVDQSRKLLKAAQALGFGAKLHADEIVSFGGAELAGELKALSADHLLQASDEGIKALAQNNVVATLLPLTAFTLKEPYARGRKMIDSGCAVAL
;
A
#
# COMPACT_ATOMS: atom_id res chain seq x y z
N GLN A 1 15.54 26.09 9.66
CA GLN A 1 15.46 25.28 10.89
C GLN A 1 14.01 24.89 11.10
N ASN A 2 13.70 23.60 10.95
CA ASN A 2 12.33 23.07 11.12
C ASN A 2 12.05 22.68 12.58
N ASN A 3 12.28 23.63 13.50
CA ASN A 3 12.01 23.41 14.91
C ASN A 3 10.62 23.93 15.27
N SER A 4 9.79 23.08 15.87
CA SER A 4 8.45 23.47 16.29
C SER A 4 8.03 22.78 17.59
N ILE A 5 7.12 23.46 18.30
CA ILE A 5 6.47 22.94 19.49
C ILE A 5 4.96 23.09 19.29
N ILE A 6 4.24 21.97 19.37
CA ILE A 6 2.77 21.95 19.36
C ILE A 6 2.33 21.86 20.82
N ILE A 7 1.52 22.78 21.29
CA ILE A 7 1.02 22.86 22.66
C ILE A 7 -0.50 22.72 22.72
N ASN A 8 -1.03 22.43 23.89
CA ASN A 8 -2.48 22.32 24.14
C ASN A 8 -3.18 21.33 23.20
N ALA A 9 -2.49 20.24 22.82
CA ALA A 9 -3.04 19.21 21.96
C ALA A 9 -3.66 18.07 22.78
N HIS A 10 -4.82 17.58 22.34
CA HIS A 10 -5.31 16.28 22.78
C HIS A 10 -4.60 15.20 21.95
N ILE A 11 -3.54 14.60 22.50
CA ILE A 11 -2.69 13.66 21.77
C ILE A 11 -3.26 12.25 21.90
N VAL A 12 -3.49 11.61 20.74
CA VAL A 12 -3.87 10.19 20.67
C VAL A 12 -2.90 9.49 19.71
N THR A 13 -2.17 8.51 20.21
CA THR A 13 -1.14 7.82 19.40
C THR A 13 -0.96 6.37 19.85
N PRO A 14 -0.69 5.42 18.94
CA PRO A 14 -0.26 4.09 19.32
C PRO A 14 1.10 4.14 20.03
N GLN A 15 1.38 3.13 20.85
CA GLN A 15 2.64 2.99 21.56
C GLN A 15 3.49 1.87 20.96
N GLY A 16 4.81 2.03 21.05
CA GLY A 16 5.79 1.02 20.62
C GLY A 16 6.32 1.29 19.21
N ARG A 17 7.15 0.34 18.74
CA ARG A 17 7.87 0.45 17.45
C ARG A 17 7.47 -0.62 16.44
N THR A 18 6.53 -1.47 16.79
CA THR A 18 6.02 -2.57 15.95
C THR A 18 4.52 -2.48 15.82
N ALA A 19 3.97 -3.06 14.77
CA ALA A 19 2.54 -3.13 14.57
C ALA A 19 1.86 -3.79 15.79
N ARG A 20 0.81 -3.14 16.31
CA ARG A 20 -0.06 -3.72 17.32
C ARG A 20 -0.97 -4.76 16.69
N LYS A 21 -1.30 -5.80 17.39
CA LYS A 21 -2.12 -6.91 16.89
C LYS A 21 -3.09 -7.42 17.94
N GLY A 22 -4.17 -8.00 17.47
CA GLY A 22 -5.23 -8.49 18.33
C GLY A 22 -5.79 -7.39 19.24
N GLU A 23 -6.05 -7.69 20.49
CA GLU A 23 -6.60 -6.74 21.47
C GLU A 23 -5.69 -5.53 21.71
N ALA A 24 -4.37 -5.69 21.56
CA ALA A 24 -3.41 -4.60 21.74
C ALA A 24 -3.57 -3.47 20.69
N MET A 25 -4.33 -3.66 19.62
CA MET A 25 -4.69 -2.59 18.69
C MET A 25 -5.57 -1.49 19.34
N ASN A 26 -6.22 -1.79 20.48
CA ASN A 26 -6.98 -0.82 21.25
C ASN A 26 -6.13 -0.01 22.24
N GLU A 27 -4.87 -0.36 22.42
CA GLU A 27 -3.98 0.32 23.38
C GLU A 27 -3.41 1.60 22.77
N LEU A 28 -4.02 2.73 23.10
CA LEU A 28 -3.58 4.05 22.66
C LEU A 28 -3.10 4.86 23.86
N LEU A 29 -2.01 5.61 23.67
CA LEU A 29 -1.64 6.69 24.57
C LEU A 29 -2.60 7.85 24.32
N ASN A 30 -3.28 8.30 25.37
CA ASN A 30 -4.23 9.39 25.33
C ASN A 30 -3.79 10.47 26.35
N ILE A 31 -3.38 11.64 25.86
CA ILE A 31 -2.94 12.77 26.66
C ILE A 31 -3.90 13.95 26.40
N PRO A 32 -4.85 14.25 27.29
CA PRO A 32 -5.88 15.27 27.04
C PRO A 32 -5.34 16.69 26.80
N CYS A 33 -4.20 17.02 27.40
CA CYS A 33 -3.53 18.31 27.20
C CYS A 33 -2.03 18.10 27.14
N GLY A 34 -1.54 17.97 25.92
CA GLY A 34 -0.17 17.54 25.66
C GLY A 34 0.64 18.51 24.80
N THR A 35 1.93 18.20 24.76
CA THR A 35 2.94 18.92 23.97
C THR A 35 3.71 17.92 23.10
N VAL A 36 3.93 18.29 21.83
CA VAL A 36 4.87 17.61 20.93
C VAL A 36 5.97 18.60 20.56
N ARG A 37 7.24 18.20 20.75
CA ARG A 37 8.40 18.98 20.31
C ARG A 37 9.09 18.29 19.14
N ILE A 38 9.36 19.08 18.12
CA ILE A 38 10.04 18.64 16.90
C ILE A 38 11.33 19.47 16.79
N THR A 39 12.46 18.78 16.69
CA THR A 39 13.80 19.38 16.54
C THR A 39 14.46 18.77 15.30
N ASP A 40 14.84 19.63 14.35
CA ASP A 40 15.46 19.21 13.08
C ASP A 40 14.64 18.11 12.36
N GLY A 41 13.30 18.24 12.38
CA GLY A 41 12.38 17.31 11.74
C GLY A 41 12.09 16.03 12.54
N ILE A 42 12.70 15.86 13.71
CA ILE A 42 12.52 14.68 14.57
C ILE A 42 11.67 15.01 15.79
N ILE A 43 10.69 14.15 16.11
CA ILE A 43 9.92 14.26 17.34
C ILE A 43 10.82 13.90 18.53
N THR A 44 11.12 14.90 19.37
CA THR A 44 12.02 14.75 20.54
C THR A 44 11.29 14.72 21.86
N TYR A 45 10.01 15.04 21.87
CA TYR A 45 9.17 14.96 23.07
C TYR A 45 7.71 14.76 22.68
N VAL A 46 7.04 13.86 23.37
CA VAL A 46 5.57 13.71 23.39
C VAL A 46 5.18 13.47 24.86
N GLY A 47 4.30 14.28 25.39
CA GLY A 47 3.88 14.14 26.80
C GLY A 47 2.95 15.26 27.24
N GLU A 48 2.67 15.30 28.55
CA GLU A 48 1.86 16.35 29.15
C GLU A 48 2.46 17.75 28.94
N ASN A 49 1.61 18.78 28.94
CA ASN A 49 2.07 20.16 28.87
C ASN A 49 3.05 20.45 30.03
N ARG A 50 4.21 21.01 29.68
CA ARG A 50 5.19 21.52 30.65
C ARG A 50 5.21 23.04 30.61
N THR A 51 5.43 23.67 31.76
CA THR A 51 5.34 25.11 31.94
C THR A 51 6.38 25.95 31.16
N SER A 52 7.39 25.34 30.57
CA SER A 52 8.39 26.02 29.72
C SER A 52 8.25 25.62 28.25
N HIS A 53 7.36 26.27 27.54
CA HIS A 53 7.15 26.03 26.09
C HIS A 53 7.98 26.98 25.21
N GLU A 54 8.49 28.07 25.79
CA GLU A 54 9.33 29.03 25.06
C GLU A 54 10.77 28.50 24.97
N LYS A 55 11.15 28.09 23.80
CA LYS A 55 12.54 27.77 23.46
C LYS A 55 12.95 28.66 22.29
N PRO A 56 13.99 29.49 22.44
CA PRO A 56 14.44 30.34 21.35
C PRO A 56 14.67 29.54 20.06
N GLY A 57 14.17 30.04 18.94
CA GLY A 57 14.30 29.39 17.64
C GLY A 57 13.25 28.32 17.31
N TYR A 58 12.25 28.11 18.16
CA TYR A 58 11.14 27.21 17.88
C TYR A 58 9.88 27.99 17.47
N LYS A 59 9.18 27.50 16.43
CA LYS A 59 7.83 27.96 16.09
C LYS A 59 6.84 27.28 17.02
N VAL A 60 6.03 28.06 17.72
CA VAL A 60 4.98 27.53 18.60
C VAL A 60 3.66 27.47 17.83
N LEU A 61 3.00 26.30 17.85
CA LEU A 61 1.66 26.07 17.34
C LEU A 61 0.74 25.67 18.50
N ASP A 62 -0.26 26.48 18.77
CA ASP A 62 -1.30 26.16 19.76
C ASP A 62 -2.41 25.34 19.11
N ALA A 63 -2.55 24.08 19.51
CA ALA A 63 -3.59 23.18 19.01
C ALA A 63 -4.99 23.48 19.57
N ARG A 64 -5.11 24.35 20.61
CA ARG A 64 -6.38 24.79 21.18
C ARG A 64 -7.31 23.65 21.58
N GLY A 65 -6.76 22.54 22.09
CA GLY A 65 -7.52 21.36 22.47
C GLY A 65 -7.92 20.43 21.30
N ASN A 66 -7.52 20.75 20.07
CA ASN A 66 -7.76 19.86 18.95
C ASN A 66 -6.97 18.56 19.09
N VAL A 67 -7.50 17.49 18.49
CA VAL A 67 -6.86 16.18 18.49
C VAL A 67 -5.62 16.19 17.58
N LEU A 68 -4.52 15.69 18.10
CA LEU A 68 -3.28 15.47 17.37
C LEU A 68 -3.01 13.98 17.25
N LEU A 69 -2.93 13.50 16.01
CA LEU A 69 -2.66 12.12 15.64
C LEU A 69 -1.33 12.01 14.88
N PRO A 70 -0.69 10.84 14.85
CA PRO A 70 0.31 10.54 13.82
C PRO A 70 -0.30 10.72 12.42
N GLY A 71 0.52 11.12 11.44
CA GLY A 71 0.09 11.16 10.05
C GLY A 71 -0.43 9.79 9.58
N PHE A 72 -1.48 9.79 8.78
CA PHE A 72 -2.05 8.55 8.26
C PHE A 72 -1.11 7.90 7.24
N VAL A 73 -1.15 6.56 7.20
CA VAL A 73 -0.43 5.75 6.23
C VAL A 73 -1.46 5.03 5.37
N ASP A 74 -1.46 5.30 4.06
CA ASP A 74 -2.24 4.52 3.10
C ASP A 74 -1.37 3.37 2.60
N SER A 75 -1.68 2.16 3.07
CA SER A 75 -0.82 0.99 2.94
C SER A 75 -1.06 0.18 1.65
N HIS A 76 -1.93 0.66 0.75
CA HIS A 76 -2.17 0.00 -0.53
C HIS A 76 -2.69 0.98 -1.57
N THR A 77 -1.84 1.45 -2.46
CA THR A 77 -2.27 2.25 -3.60
C THR A 77 -1.59 1.81 -4.90
N HIS A 78 -2.28 1.98 -6.02
CA HIS A 78 -1.71 1.95 -7.36
C HIS A 78 -1.56 3.40 -7.83
N LEU A 79 -0.63 4.12 -7.21
CA LEU A 79 -0.51 5.58 -7.30
C LEU A 79 -0.29 6.11 -8.72
N VAL A 80 0.57 5.40 -9.49
CA VAL A 80 1.01 5.85 -10.81
C VAL A 80 0.30 5.07 -11.90
N PHE A 81 -0.67 5.69 -12.57
CA PHE A 81 -1.44 5.06 -13.64
C PHE A 81 -1.99 6.09 -14.65
N GLY A 82 -2.19 5.65 -15.90
CA GLY A 82 -2.86 6.42 -16.95
C GLY A 82 -4.39 6.26 -16.94
N GLY A 83 -5.10 7.25 -17.44
CA GLY A 83 -6.55 7.21 -17.59
C GLY A 83 -7.33 7.12 -16.28
N PHE A 84 -8.66 7.00 -16.41
CA PHE A 84 -9.61 6.69 -15.34
C PHE A 84 -10.70 5.79 -15.92
N ARG A 85 -11.40 5.05 -15.07
CA ARG A 85 -12.46 4.10 -15.46
C ARG A 85 -13.81 4.39 -14.80
N PRO A 86 -14.32 5.64 -14.86
CA PRO A 86 -15.57 6.01 -14.16
C PRO A 86 -16.79 5.26 -14.69
N ASP A 87 -16.80 4.94 -15.97
CA ASP A 87 -17.93 4.25 -16.62
C ASP A 87 -18.11 2.82 -16.09
N GLU A 88 -17.04 2.15 -15.71
CA GLU A 88 -17.12 0.80 -15.13
C GLU A 88 -17.87 0.77 -13.81
N PHE A 89 -17.77 1.83 -13.01
CA PHE A 89 -18.57 1.95 -11.78
C PHE A 89 -20.06 2.03 -12.09
N ILE A 90 -20.43 2.81 -13.13
CA ILE A 90 -21.81 2.91 -13.57
C ILE A 90 -22.32 1.56 -14.12
N TRP A 91 -21.52 0.86 -14.92
CA TRP A 91 -21.88 -0.47 -15.44
C TRP A 91 -22.13 -1.47 -14.31
N ARG A 92 -21.29 -1.47 -13.28
CA ARG A 92 -21.50 -2.30 -12.08
C ARG A 92 -22.77 -1.95 -11.31
N LEU A 93 -23.09 -0.64 -11.18
CA LEU A 93 -24.34 -0.23 -10.57
C LEU A 93 -25.55 -0.77 -11.35
N ASN A 94 -25.45 -0.84 -12.68
CA ASN A 94 -26.47 -1.38 -13.57
C ASN A 94 -26.54 -2.91 -13.61
N GLY A 95 -25.65 -3.61 -12.87
CA GLY A 95 -25.68 -5.06 -12.73
C GLY A 95 -24.70 -5.81 -13.65
N ASP A 96 -23.84 -5.11 -14.40
CA ASP A 96 -22.81 -5.77 -15.20
C ASP A 96 -21.84 -6.55 -14.31
N SER A 97 -21.56 -7.80 -14.72
CA SER A 97 -20.57 -8.64 -14.05
C SER A 97 -19.15 -8.19 -14.41
N TYR A 98 -18.18 -8.60 -13.59
CA TYR A 98 -16.76 -8.39 -13.88
C TYR A 98 -16.39 -8.89 -15.29
N MET A 99 -16.89 -10.07 -15.68
CA MET A 99 -16.62 -10.65 -17.00
C MET A 99 -17.19 -9.80 -18.14
N SER A 100 -18.44 -9.31 -18.00
CA SER A 100 -19.03 -8.45 -19.03
C SER A 100 -18.29 -7.12 -19.21
N ILE A 101 -17.73 -6.57 -18.13
CA ILE A 101 -16.89 -5.36 -18.18
C ILE A 101 -15.59 -5.65 -18.94
N MET A 102 -14.95 -6.80 -18.66
CA MET A 102 -13.74 -7.22 -19.35
C MET A 102 -13.97 -7.44 -20.86
N GLU A 103 -15.09 -8.07 -21.24
CA GLU A 103 -15.49 -8.30 -22.64
C GLU A 103 -15.69 -7.00 -23.43
N ARG A 104 -16.10 -5.93 -22.75
CA ARG A 104 -16.20 -4.56 -23.34
C ARG A 104 -14.86 -3.84 -23.44
N GLY A 105 -13.74 -4.49 -23.09
CA GLY A 105 -12.40 -3.88 -23.07
C GLY A 105 -12.13 -3.01 -21.85
N GLY A 106 -12.90 -3.16 -20.79
CA GLY A 106 -12.68 -2.56 -19.47
C GLY A 106 -11.68 -3.36 -18.61
N GLY A 107 -11.68 -3.04 -17.32
CA GLY A 107 -10.80 -3.71 -16.36
C GLY A 107 -9.36 -3.23 -16.41
N ILE A 108 -8.48 -4.03 -15.82
CA ILE A 108 -7.06 -3.71 -15.67
C ILE A 108 -6.37 -3.41 -17.00
N ILE A 109 -6.74 -4.11 -18.07
CA ILE A 109 -6.12 -3.97 -19.40
C ILE A 109 -6.35 -2.57 -19.97
N ASN A 110 -7.50 -1.94 -19.70
CA ASN A 110 -7.75 -0.56 -20.11
C ASN A 110 -6.78 0.41 -19.43
N THR A 111 -6.57 0.25 -18.12
CA THR A 111 -5.58 1.06 -17.39
C THR A 111 -4.16 0.78 -17.88
N VAL A 112 -3.81 -0.47 -18.18
CA VAL A 112 -2.50 -0.85 -18.74
C VAL A 112 -2.23 -0.10 -20.04
N ARG A 113 -3.19 -0.11 -20.97
CA ARG A 113 -3.08 0.61 -22.24
C ARG A 113 -2.84 2.10 -22.02
N ALA A 114 -3.68 2.73 -21.21
CA ALA A 114 -3.59 4.16 -20.92
C ALA A 114 -2.26 4.51 -20.21
N THR A 115 -1.72 3.63 -19.36
CA THR A 115 -0.44 3.84 -18.67
C THR A 115 0.76 3.68 -19.61
N ARG A 116 0.69 2.73 -20.53
CA ARG A 116 1.73 2.55 -21.58
C ARG A 116 1.81 3.78 -22.49
N GLU A 117 0.66 4.32 -22.91
CA GLU A 117 0.54 5.49 -23.79
C GLU A 117 0.92 6.81 -23.09
N ALA A 118 0.69 6.92 -21.79
CA ALA A 118 0.97 8.14 -21.04
C ALA A 118 2.48 8.45 -20.97
N SER A 119 2.83 9.71 -21.16
CA SER A 119 4.20 10.20 -20.94
C SER A 119 4.60 10.16 -19.45
N PHE A 120 5.90 10.25 -19.19
CA PHE A 120 6.42 10.35 -17.83
C PHE A 120 5.82 11.55 -17.08
N GLU A 121 5.75 12.69 -17.72
CA GLU A 121 5.23 13.93 -17.11
C GLU A 121 3.74 13.87 -16.80
N GLU A 122 2.94 13.25 -17.67
CA GLU A 122 1.51 13.03 -17.40
C GLU A 122 1.29 12.13 -16.19
N LEU A 123 2.04 11.03 -16.09
CA LEU A 123 1.95 10.12 -14.94
C LEU A 123 2.41 10.81 -13.65
N LYS A 124 3.51 11.57 -13.71
CA LYS A 124 4.06 12.32 -12.58
C LYS A 124 3.07 13.38 -12.10
N HIS A 125 2.56 14.21 -12.99
CA HIS A 125 1.61 15.27 -12.64
C HIS A 125 0.34 14.71 -11.96
N LYS A 126 -0.18 13.61 -12.49
CA LYS A 126 -1.35 12.94 -11.90
C LYS A 126 -1.04 12.37 -10.52
N ALA A 127 0.11 11.71 -10.35
CA ALA A 127 0.53 11.19 -9.05
C ALA A 127 0.70 12.31 -8.02
N GLU A 128 1.33 13.43 -8.38
CA GLU A 128 1.47 14.60 -7.52
C GLU A 128 0.13 15.20 -7.10
N TRP A 129 -0.83 15.27 -8.03
CA TRP A 129 -2.20 15.72 -7.72
C TRP A 129 -2.92 14.79 -6.74
N LEU A 130 -2.77 13.47 -6.89
CA LEU A 130 -3.33 12.48 -5.96
C LEU A 130 -2.69 12.63 -4.59
N LEU A 131 -1.36 12.73 -4.50
CA LEU A 131 -0.63 12.90 -3.25
C LEU A 131 -0.98 14.21 -2.54
N ASP A 132 -1.17 15.32 -3.28
CA ASP A 132 -1.63 16.58 -2.70
C ASP A 132 -3.03 16.44 -2.08
N THR A 133 -3.92 15.70 -2.77
CA THR A 133 -5.27 15.41 -2.27
C THR A 133 -5.22 14.55 -0.99
N MET A 134 -4.41 13.49 -0.99
CA MET A 134 -4.20 12.62 0.18
C MET A 134 -3.60 13.39 1.36
N SER A 135 -2.60 14.24 1.09
CA SER A 135 -1.97 15.10 2.12
C SER A 135 -2.98 16.01 2.81
N ARG A 136 -3.94 16.57 2.08
CA ARG A 136 -5.01 17.39 2.67
C ARG A 136 -5.96 16.60 3.56
N MET A 137 -6.02 15.28 3.41
CA MET A 137 -6.76 14.37 4.28
C MET A 137 -5.93 13.80 5.44
N GLY A 138 -4.68 14.28 5.61
CA GLY A 138 -3.81 13.87 6.71
C GLY A 138 -2.91 12.68 6.42
N VAL A 139 -2.87 12.18 5.18
CA VAL A 139 -1.93 11.12 4.77
C VAL A 139 -0.53 11.70 4.63
N THR A 140 0.44 11.07 5.25
CA THR A 140 1.87 11.46 5.21
C THR A 140 2.76 10.41 4.56
N THR A 141 2.25 9.19 4.40
CA THR A 141 2.98 8.10 3.75
C THR A 141 1.99 7.25 2.95
N VAL A 142 2.36 6.84 1.76
CA VAL A 142 1.60 5.90 0.93
C VAL A 142 2.49 4.75 0.49
N GLU A 143 1.93 3.57 0.31
CA GLU A 143 2.54 2.58 -0.54
C GLU A 143 2.17 2.87 -1.99
N GLY A 144 3.16 3.03 -2.85
CA GLY A 144 2.97 3.19 -4.29
C GLY A 144 3.38 1.92 -5.03
N LYS A 145 2.40 1.22 -5.62
CA LYS A 145 2.65 0.02 -6.43
C LYS A 145 2.71 0.39 -7.92
N SER A 146 3.64 -0.22 -8.67
CA SER A 146 3.55 -0.30 -10.13
C SER A 146 2.47 -1.32 -10.54
N GLY A 147 2.54 -1.95 -11.70
CA GLY A 147 1.64 -3.04 -12.08
C GLY A 147 0.58 -2.67 -13.10
N TYR A 148 0.68 -1.50 -13.69
CA TYR A 148 -0.12 -1.12 -14.86
C TYR A 148 0.73 -0.95 -16.13
N GLY A 149 2.02 -1.32 -16.10
CA GLY A 149 2.86 -1.42 -17.28
C GLY A 149 2.80 -2.81 -17.89
N LEU A 150 3.07 -3.80 -17.07
CA LEU A 150 3.20 -5.22 -17.43
C LEU A 150 4.25 -5.48 -18.52
N ASP A 151 5.09 -4.48 -18.81
CA ASP A 151 6.25 -4.54 -19.67
C ASP A 151 7.44 -3.86 -18.99
N ARG A 152 8.65 -4.07 -19.53
CA ARG A 152 9.87 -3.52 -18.95
C ARG A 152 9.82 -2.01 -18.81
N ASP A 153 9.56 -1.32 -19.90
CA ASP A 153 9.75 0.13 -19.99
C ASP A 153 8.71 0.89 -19.18
N THR A 154 7.46 0.41 -19.20
CA THR A 154 6.37 1.06 -18.49
C THR A 154 6.44 0.80 -16.99
N GLU A 155 6.79 -0.41 -16.53
CA GLU A 155 7.02 -0.70 -15.11
C GLU A 155 8.15 0.16 -14.55
N LEU A 156 9.28 0.27 -15.27
CA LEU A 156 10.37 1.16 -14.88
C LEU A 156 9.94 2.63 -14.89
N LYS A 157 9.14 3.06 -15.86
CA LYS A 157 8.58 4.41 -15.92
C LYS A 157 7.74 4.72 -14.68
N GLN A 158 6.83 3.82 -14.26
CA GLN A 158 6.01 4.00 -13.06
C GLN A 158 6.89 4.12 -11.79
N LEU A 159 7.84 3.22 -11.60
CA LEU A 159 8.75 3.24 -10.46
C LEU A 159 9.63 4.49 -10.45
N SER A 160 10.13 4.92 -11.61
CA SER A 160 10.94 6.13 -11.74
C SER A 160 10.14 7.41 -11.44
N VAL A 161 8.86 7.45 -11.77
CA VAL A 161 7.97 8.56 -11.36
C VAL A 161 7.92 8.69 -9.84
N MET A 162 7.73 7.56 -9.13
CA MET A 162 7.70 7.55 -7.66
C MET A 162 9.05 7.96 -7.07
N GLN A 163 10.14 7.50 -7.64
CA GLN A 163 11.49 7.89 -7.21
C GLN A 163 11.71 9.40 -7.33
N VAL A 164 11.40 10.00 -8.49
CA VAL A 164 11.55 11.44 -8.70
C VAL A 164 10.69 12.25 -7.73
N ILE A 165 9.49 11.81 -7.42
CA ILE A 165 8.63 12.45 -6.42
C ILE A 165 9.27 12.34 -5.02
N ASN A 166 9.80 11.17 -4.64
CA ASN A 166 10.47 10.96 -3.36
C ASN A 166 11.75 11.78 -3.19
N GLU A 167 12.47 12.06 -4.29
CA GLU A 167 13.68 12.89 -4.28
C GLU A 167 13.36 14.39 -4.15
N CYS A 168 12.12 14.81 -4.34
CA CYS A 168 11.72 16.21 -4.19
C CYS A 168 11.81 16.63 -2.71
N PRO A 169 12.62 17.66 -2.36
CA PRO A 169 12.76 18.11 -0.96
C PRO A 169 11.46 18.64 -0.34
N ASP A 170 10.57 19.16 -1.17
CA ASP A 170 9.31 19.77 -0.74
C ASP A 170 8.11 18.79 -0.80
N ARG A 171 8.39 17.47 -0.98
CA ARG A 171 7.32 16.47 -0.97
C ARG A 171 6.56 16.48 0.36
N LYS A 172 5.24 16.34 0.27
CA LYS A 172 4.36 16.31 1.43
C LYS A 172 4.06 14.91 1.93
N VAL A 173 4.23 13.91 1.08
CA VAL A 173 3.91 12.50 1.34
C VAL A 173 5.09 11.66 0.90
N ASP A 174 5.56 10.78 1.76
CA ASP A 174 6.57 9.78 1.43
C ASP A 174 5.92 8.58 0.71
N ILE A 175 6.62 8.00 -0.27
CA ILE A 175 6.14 6.84 -1.03
C ILE A 175 7.04 5.65 -0.72
N ALA A 176 6.48 4.61 -0.09
CA ALA A 176 7.10 3.29 -0.04
C ALA A 176 6.83 2.58 -1.36
N THR A 177 7.88 2.31 -2.13
CA THR A 177 7.74 1.81 -3.50
C THR A 177 7.65 0.29 -3.56
N THR A 178 6.67 -0.22 -4.32
CA THR A 178 6.45 -1.65 -4.51
C THR A 178 6.40 -1.98 -6.00
N PHE A 179 7.24 -2.91 -6.43
CA PHE A 179 7.17 -3.48 -7.76
C PHE A 179 6.07 -4.54 -7.84
N LEU A 180 5.11 -4.36 -8.74
CA LEU A 180 3.98 -5.26 -8.96
C LEU A 180 3.86 -5.65 -10.44
N GLY A 181 4.96 -6.01 -11.10
CA GLY A 181 4.89 -6.51 -12.48
C GLY A 181 3.98 -7.72 -12.66
N ALA A 182 3.77 -8.50 -11.60
CA ALA A 182 2.83 -9.63 -11.59
C ALA A 182 1.41 -9.24 -11.11
N HIS A 183 0.84 -8.15 -11.63
CA HIS A 183 -0.53 -7.71 -11.34
C HIS A 183 -1.55 -8.36 -12.28
N ALA A 184 -1.19 -8.63 -13.51
CA ALA A 184 -1.96 -9.39 -14.48
C ALA A 184 -1.01 -10.02 -15.51
N LEU A 185 -1.50 -10.98 -16.26
CA LEU A 185 -0.76 -11.54 -17.40
C LEU A 185 -0.95 -10.64 -18.62
N PRO A 186 0.13 -10.03 -19.17
CA PRO A 186 -0.01 -9.21 -20.39
C PRO A 186 -0.31 -10.07 -21.62
N GLU A 187 -0.96 -9.48 -22.61
CA GLU A 187 -1.41 -10.19 -23.81
C GLU A 187 -0.24 -10.87 -24.56
N GLU A 188 0.95 -10.24 -24.51
CA GLU A 188 2.18 -10.75 -25.12
C GLU A 188 2.63 -12.10 -24.54
N TYR A 189 2.20 -12.42 -23.32
CA TYR A 189 2.48 -13.68 -22.62
C TYR A 189 1.25 -14.57 -22.46
N LYS A 190 0.15 -14.31 -23.15
CA LYS A 190 -1.06 -15.11 -23.06
C LYS A 190 -0.79 -16.60 -23.22
N GLY A 191 -1.24 -17.41 -22.25
CA GLY A 191 -0.97 -18.86 -22.18
C GLY A 191 0.46 -19.23 -21.79
N ARG A 192 1.32 -18.28 -21.40
CA ARG A 192 2.72 -18.50 -21.04
C ARG A 192 3.08 -17.81 -19.72
N SER A 193 2.24 -17.98 -18.69
CA SER A 193 2.43 -17.31 -17.40
C SER A 193 3.76 -17.65 -16.72
N ASP A 194 4.24 -18.89 -16.84
CA ASP A 194 5.55 -19.27 -16.29
C ASP A 194 6.70 -18.50 -16.96
N ALA A 195 6.64 -18.33 -18.28
CA ALA A 195 7.65 -17.54 -19.01
C ALA A 195 7.61 -16.05 -18.59
N TYR A 196 6.43 -15.52 -18.27
CA TYR A 196 6.31 -14.17 -17.74
C TYR A 196 6.92 -14.04 -16.34
N ILE A 197 6.65 -15.00 -15.46
CA ILE A 197 7.30 -15.05 -14.13
C ILE A 197 8.82 -15.15 -14.26
N ASP A 198 9.32 -15.97 -15.20
CA ASP A 198 10.76 -16.07 -15.47
C ASP A 198 11.36 -14.74 -15.97
N PHE A 199 10.66 -14.03 -16.83
CA PHE A 199 11.05 -12.67 -17.26
C PHE A 199 11.13 -11.70 -16.06
N LEU A 200 10.12 -11.70 -15.18
CA LEU A 200 10.13 -10.84 -13.99
C LEU A 200 11.31 -11.17 -13.07
N ILE A 201 11.61 -12.47 -12.87
CA ILE A 201 12.71 -12.89 -11.99
C ILE A 201 14.08 -12.61 -12.61
N ASN A 202 14.28 -12.93 -13.87
CA ASN A 202 15.61 -12.93 -14.47
C ASN A 202 16.02 -11.58 -15.03
N GLU A 203 15.05 -10.73 -15.40
CA GLU A 203 15.33 -9.44 -16.02
C GLU A 203 14.86 -8.26 -15.14
N MET A 204 13.60 -8.27 -14.67
CA MET A 204 13.03 -7.11 -13.98
C MET A 204 13.58 -6.93 -12.56
N LEU A 205 13.52 -7.97 -11.71
CA LEU A 205 13.98 -7.89 -10.33
C LEU A 205 15.44 -7.44 -10.20
N PRO A 206 16.42 -8.02 -10.95
CA PRO A 206 17.80 -7.57 -10.88
C PRO A 206 17.98 -6.10 -11.30
N MET A 207 17.26 -5.67 -12.34
CA MET A 207 17.35 -4.29 -12.84
C MET A 207 16.77 -3.30 -11.84
N ILE A 208 15.62 -3.60 -11.24
CA ILE A 208 14.96 -2.76 -10.23
C ILE A 208 15.82 -2.67 -8.97
N HIS A 209 16.40 -3.81 -8.54
CA HIS A 209 17.33 -3.86 -7.42
C HIS A 209 18.57 -3.01 -7.67
N GLN A 210 19.22 -3.18 -8.82
CA GLN A 210 20.43 -2.40 -9.18
C GLN A 210 20.16 -0.89 -9.21
N LYS A 211 18.99 -0.48 -9.69
CA LYS A 211 18.56 0.93 -9.76
C LYS A 211 17.93 1.44 -8.47
N GLN A 212 17.73 0.59 -7.46
CA GLN A 212 17.08 0.92 -6.19
C GLN A 212 15.69 1.57 -6.36
N LEU A 213 14.89 1.08 -7.32
CA LEU A 213 13.60 1.66 -7.68
C LEU A 213 12.44 1.20 -6.82
N ALA A 214 12.57 0.11 -6.08
CA ALA A 214 11.53 -0.40 -5.21
C ALA A 214 12.12 -1.07 -3.96
N GLU A 215 11.36 -1.01 -2.87
CA GLU A 215 11.68 -1.65 -1.58
C GLU A 215 11.01 -3.02 -1.47
N ASN A 216 9.85 -3.18 -2.11
CA ASN A 216 9.01 -4.35 -2.01
C ASN A 216 8.70 -4.94 -3.38
N CYS A 217 8.32 -6.22 -3.39
CA CYS A 217 7.76 -6.92 -4.54
C CYS A 217 6.42 -7.55 -4.16
N ASP A 218 5.43 -7.39 -5.02
CA ASP A 218 4.07 -7.86 -4.84
C ASP A 218 3.65 -8.74 -6.03
N ILE A 219 2.64 -9.56 -5.84
CA ILE A 219 2.03 -10.41 -6.85
C ILE A 219 0.54 -10.62 -6.58
N PHE A 220 -0.26 -10.67 -7.64
CA PHE A 220 -1.66 -11.04 -7.54
C PHE A 220 -1.82 -12.58 -7.56
N CYS A 221 -1.79 -13.15 -6.34
CA CYS A 221 -1.99 -14.58 -6.11
C CYS A 221 -3.48 -14.90 -6.12
N GLU A 222 -4.02 -15.26 -7.28
CA GLU A 222 -5.46 -15.46 -7.46
C GLU A 222 -5.74 -16.49 -8.56
N LYS A 223 -6.85 -17.21 -8.43
CA LYS A 223 -7.33 -18.14 -9.45
C LYS A 223 -7.55 -17.43 -10.77
N GLY A 224 -6.88 -17.91 -11.81
CA GLY A 224 -6.97 -17.32 -13.15
C GLY A 224 -5.99 -16.17 -13.41
N VAL A 225 -5.18 -15.76 -12.42
CA VAL A 225 -4.09 -14.79 -12.59
C VAL A 225 -2.74 -15.47 -12.39
N PHE A 226 -2.21 -15.54 -11.17
CA PHE A 226 -0.98 -16.29 -10.88
C PHE A 226 -1.23 -17.33 -9.78
N THR A 227 -0.70 -18.53 -9.96
CA THR A 227 -0.84 -19.63 -9.01
C THR A 227 -0.02 -19.38 -7.75
N VAL A 228 -0.35 -20.13 -6.67
CA VAL A 228 0.43 -20.12 -5.42
C VAL A 228 1.89 -20.48 -5.68
N ASP A 229 2.18 -21.43 -6.55
CA ASP A 229 3.56 -21.85 -6.87
C ASP A 229 4.32 -20.79 -7.66
N GLN A 230 3.67 -20.12 -8.63
CA GLN A 230 4.23 -18.99 -9.35
C GLN A 230 4.52 -17.82 -8.41
N SER A 231 3.59 -17.54 -7.51
CA SER A 231 3.72 -16.49 -6.48
C SER A 231 4.88 -16.79 -5.53
N ARG A 232 4.97 -18.04 -5.06
CA ARG A 232 6.09 -18.49 -4.23
C ARG A 232 7.43 -18.34 -4.94
N LYS A 233 7.50 -18.71 -6.21
CA LYS A 233 8.72 -18.62 -7.02
C LYS A 233 9.19 -17.17 -7.17
N LEU A 234 8.31 -16.27 -7.55
CA LEU A 234 8.63 -14.84 -7.73
C LEU A 234 9.07 -14.20 -6.40
N LEU A 235 8.28 -14.37 -5.34
CA LEU A 235 8.54 -13.71 -4.06
C LEU A 235 9.79 -14.24 -3.36
N LYS A 236 10.10 -15.55 -3.46
CA LYS A 236 11.39 -16.07 -2.95
C LYS A 236 12.58 -15.48 -3.70
N ALA A 237 12.48 -15.30 -5.02
CA ALA A 237 13.53 -14.65 -5.81
C ALA A 237 13.68 -13.18 -5.42
N ALA A 238 12.58 -12.46 -5.20
CA ALA A 238 12.60 -11.08 -4.71
C ALA A 238 13.21 -10.96 -3.32
N GLN A 239 12.83 -11.82 -2.36
CA GLN A 239 13.41 -11.85 -1.02
C GLN A 239 14.92 -12.14 -1.04
N ALA A 240 15.38 -13.00 -1.93
CA ALA A 240 16.81 -13.28 -2.10
C ALA A 240 17.62 -12.05 -2.54
N LEU A 241 16.98 -11.09 -3.20
CA LEU A 241 17.56 -9.79 -3.56
C LEU A 241 17.31 -8.70 -2.50
N GLY A 242 16.64 -9.02 -1.40
CA GLY A 242 16.39 -8.08 -0.30
C GLY A 242 15.06 -7.32 -0.38
N PHE A 243 14.18 -7.61 -1.35
CA PHE A 243 12.85 -7.02 -1.38
C PHE A 243 11.96 -7.56 -0.26
N GLY A 244 11.13 -6.70 0.33
CA GLY A 244 10.01 -7.11 1.15
C GLY A 244 8.94 -7.79 0.30
N ALA A 245 8.40 -8.93 0.75
CA ALA A 245 7.34 -9.64 0.03
C ALA A 245 5.96 -9.10 0.44
N LYS A 246 5.09 -8.90 -0.53
CA LYS A 246 3.67 -8.54 -0.36
C LYS A 246 2.81 -9.38 -1.32
N LEU A 247 1.51 -9.52 -1.03
CA LEU A 247 0.59 -10.26 -1.89
C LEU A 247 -0.77 -9.58 -1.96
N HIS A 248 -1.34 -9.45 -3.17
CA HIS A 248 -2.78 -9.43 -3.33
C HIS A 248 -3.24 -10.88 -3.16
N ALA A 249 -4.09 -11.16 -2.18
CA ALA A 249 -4.36 -12.52 -1.75
C ALA A 249 -5.86 -12.74 -1.49
N ASP A 250 -6.39 -13.86 -2.01
CA ASP A 250 -7.75 -14.33 -1.71
C ASP A 250 -8.81 -13.22 -1.88
N GLU A 251 -8.71 -12.43 -2.95
CA GLU A 251 -9.63 -11.33 -3.23
C GLU A 251 -10.93 -11.85 -3.83
N ILE A 252 -10.84 -12.73 -4.84
CA ILE A 252 -11.99 -13.23 -5.61
C ILE A 252 -12.44 -14.59 -5.07
N VAL A 253 -11.49 -15.51 -4.83
CA VAL A 253 -11.76 -16.83 -4.24
C VAL A 253 -10.74 -17.17 -3.16
N SER A 254 -11.09 -18.08 -2.25
CA SER A 254 -10.11 -18.66 -1.33
C SER A 254 -9.15 -19.54 -2.13
N PHE A 255 -7.91 -19.11 -2.27
CA PHE A 255 -6.94 -19.72 -3.18
C PHE A 255 -5.63 -20.14 -2.51
N GLY A 256 -5.42 -19.74 -1.24
CA GLY A 256 -4.21 -20.05 -0.48
C GLY A 256 -3.17 -18.93 -0.48
N GLY A 257 -3.56 -17.72 -0.88
CA GLY A 257 -2.70 -16.54 -0.87
C GLY A 257 -2.32 -16.12 0.55
N ALA A 258 -3.27 -16.16 1.49
CA ALA A 258 -3.02 -15.83 2.88
C ALA A 258 -2.07 -16.85 3.56
N GLU A 259 -2.23 -18.14 3.27
CA GLU A 259 -1.33 -19.21 3.74
C GLU A 259 0.08 -19.00 3.21
N LEU A 260 0.21 -18.69 1.91
CA LEU A 260 1.50 -18.40 1.27
C LEU A 260 2.17 -17.17 1.90
N ALA A 261 1.40 -16.10 2.17
CA ALA A 261 1.93 -14.92 2.85
C ALA A 261 2.52 -15.26 4.23
N GLY A 262 1.83 -16.13 4.99
CA GLY A 262 2.35 -16.67 6.25
C GLY A 262 3.62 -17.49 6.06
N GLU A 263 3.66 -18.41 5.09
CA GLU A 263 4.83 -19.24 4.74
C GLU A 263 6.06 -18.36 4.45
N LEU A 264 5.89 -17.33 3.65
CA LEU A 264 6.95 -16.43 3.21
C LEU A 264 7.29 -15.35 4.24
N LYS A 265 6.56 -15.27 5.36
CA LYS A 265 6.67 -14.16 6.33
C LYS A 265 6.62 -12.82 5.61
N ALA A 266 5.64 -12.67 4.73
CA ALA A 266 5.44 -11.46 3.97
C ALA A 266 5.19 -10.25 4.89
N LEU A 267 5.46 -9.04 4.42
CA LEU A 267 5.15 -7.82 5.15
C LEU A 267 3.65 -7.63 5.31
N SER A 268 2.90 -7.85 4.22
CA SER A 268 1.44 -7.84 4.24
C SER A 268 0.84 -8.83 3.26
N ALA A 269 -0.42 -9.17 3.51
CA ALA A 269 -1.33 -9.77 2.56
C ALA A 269 -2.55 -8.85 2.45
N ASP A 270 -2.90 -8.49 1.24
CA ASP A 270 -3.83 -7.41 0.96
C ASP A 270 -5.14 -7.97 0.39
N HIS A 271 -6.27 -7.26 0.55
CA HIS A 271 -7.66 -7.63 0.25
C HIS A 271 -8.27 -8.67 1.21
N LEU A 272 -7.90 -9.93 1.11
CA LEU A 272 -8.27 -11.02 2.01
C LEU A 272 -9.81 -11.25 2.16
N LEU A 273 -10.59 -10.90 1.13
CA LEU A 273 -12.06 -11.01 1.17
C LEU A 273 -12.48 -12.47 1.41
N GLN A 274 -11.76 -13.42 0.82
CA GLN A 274 -12.05 -14.85 0.85
C GLN A 274 -11.00 -15.67 1.62
N ALA A 275 -10.15 -15.01 2.44
CA ALA A 275 -9.12 -15.71 3.21
C ALA A 275 -9.71 -16.82 4.07
N SER A 276 -9.09 -18.01 4.06
CA SER A 276 -9.50 -19.15 4.88
C SER A 276 -9.20 -18.93 6.36
N ASP A 277 -9.73 -19.79 7.23
CA ASP A 277 -9.41 -19.74 8.66
C ASP A 277 -7.95 -20.14 8.90
N GLU A 278 -7.44 -21.07 8.12
CA GLU A 278 -6.03 -21.49 8.10
C GLU A 278 -5.14 -20.33 7.65
N GLY A 279 -5.54 -19.60 6.61
CA GLY A 279 -4.85 -18.41 6.13
C GLY A 279 -4.79 -17.32 7.20
N ILE A 280 -5.91 -16.97 7.83
CA ILE A 280 -5.95 -15.99 8.94
C ILE A 280 -5.00 -16.40 10.07
N LYS A 281 -5.00 -17.69 10.44
CA LYS A 281 -4.09 -18.22 11.46
C LYS A 281 -2.62 -18.11 11.02
N ALA A 282 -2.32 -18.41 9.77
CA ALA A 282 -0.97 -18.29 9.22
C ALA A 282 -0.45 -16.84 9.26
N LEU A 283 -1.30 -15.86 8.91
CA LEU A 283 -0.97 -14.43 9.01
C LEU A 283 -0.65 -14.04 10.46
N ALA A 284 -1.52 -14.39 11.41
CA ALA A 284 -1.35 -14.07 12.83
C ALA A 284 -0.06 -14.65 13.42
N GLN A 285 0.24 -15.92 13.13
CA GLN A 285 1.42 -16.64 13.65
C GLN A 285 2.74 -16.10 13.10
N ASN A 286 2.74 -15.58 11.86
CA ASN A 286 3.94 -15.13 11.18
C ASN A 286 4.09 -13.60 11.15
N ASN A 287 3.24 -12.87 11.89
CA ASN A 287 3.26 -11.40 11.99
C ASN A 287 3.07 -10.69 10.64
N VAL A 288 2.31 -11.29 9.74
CA VAL A 288 1.93 -10.68 8.47
C VAL A 288 0.78 -9.70 8.72
N VAL A 289 0.90 -8.47 8.24
CA VAL A 289 -0.18 -7.47 8.35
C VAL A 289 -1.29 -7.81 7.36
N ALA A 290 -2.52 -7.87 7.85
CA ALA A 290 -3.71 -7.99 7.00
C ALA A 290 -4.16 -6.59 6.57
N THR A 291 -3.88 -6.22 5.32
CA THR A 291 -4.29 -4.93 4.76
C THR A 291 -5.64 -5.09 4.07
N LEU A 292 -6.66 -4.48 4.65
CA LEU A 292 -8.04 -4.60 4.16
C LEU A 292 -8.41 -3.36 3.34
N LEU A 293 -9.14 -3.59 2.25
CA LEU A 293 -9.57 -2.53 1.34
C LEU A 293 -11.11 -2.47 1.26
N PRO A 294 -11.77 -1.92 2.30
CA PRO A 294 -13.23 -1.93 2.35
C PRO A 294 -13.88 -1.12 1.22
N LEU A 295 -13.24 -0.04 0.76
CA LEU A 295 -13.78 0.74 -0.36
C LEU A 295 -13.68 -0.03 -1.69
N THR A 296 -12.65 -0.83 -1.88
CA THR A 296 -12.51 -1.72 -3.04
C THR A 296 -13.62 -2.78 -3.02
N ALA A 297 -13.81 -3.46 -1.89
CA ALA A 297 -14.90 -4.43 -1.72
C ALA A 297 -16.27 -3.79 -2.01
N PHE A 298 -16.51 -2.58 -1.50
CA PHE A 298 -17.74 -1.83 -1.75
C PHE A 298 -17.94 -1.55 -3.25
N THR A 299 -16.92 -1.06 -3.94
CA THR A 299 -17.00 -0.72 -5.37
C THR A 299 -17.14 -1.95 -6.26
N LEU A 300 -16.59 -3.09 -5.83
CA LEU A 300 -16.73 -4.38 -6.50
C LEU A 300 -18.06 -5.08 -6.20
N LYS A 301 -18.84 -4.60 -5.21
CA LYS A 301 -20.03 -5.25 -4.65
C LYS A 301 -19.74 -6.64 -4.05
N GLU A 302 -18.56 -6.81 -3.50
CA GLU A 302 -18.13 -8.04 -2.86
C GLU A 302 -18.34 -7.97 -1.33
N PRO A 303 -18.45 -9.12 -0.65
CA PRO A 303 -18.47 -9.17 0.80
C PRO A 303 -17.20 -8.56 1.40
N TYR A 304 -17.33 -7.85 2.53
CA TYR A 304 -16.14 -7.33 3.23
C TYR A 304 -15.30 -8.46 3.82
N ALA A 305 -13.98 -8.24 3.87
CA ALA A 305 -13.07 -9.13 4.57
C ALA A 305 -13.45 -9.27 6.06
N ARG A 306 -13.16 -10.43 6.64
CA ARG A 306 -13.50 -10.78 8.04
C ARG A 306 -12.57 -10.08 9.05
N GLY A 307 -12.42 -8.75 8.98
CA GLY A 307 -11.49 -7.96 9.77
C GLY A 307 -11.60 -8.19 11.27
N ARG A 308 -12.84 -8.26 11.84
CA ARG A 308 -13.04 -8.57 13.26
C ARG A 308 -12.43 -9.93 13.63
N LYS A 309 -12.69 -10.97 12.82
CA LYS A 309 -12.10 -12.29 13.04
C LYS A 309 -10.57 -12.29 12.95
N MET A 310 -10.01 -11.52 12.02
CA MET A 310 -8.56 -11.38 11.92
C MET A 310 -7.95 -10.76 13.18
N ILE A 311 -8.56 -9.69 13.71
CA ILE A 311 -8.13 -9.05 14.96
C ILE A 311 -8.24 -10.07 16.13
N ASP A 312 -9.37 -10.73 16.29
CA ASP A 312 -9.60 -11.69 17.37
C ASP A 312 -8.68 -12.92 17.27
N SER A 313 -8.20 -13.25 16.07
CA SER A 313 -7.20 -14.29 15.82
C SER A 313 -5.77 -13.83 16.05
N GLY A 314 -5.52 -12.57 16.41
CA GLY A 314 -4.21 -12.02 16.71
C GLY A 314 -3.46 -11.40 15.52
N CYS A 315 -4.14 -11.09 14.42
CA CYS A 315 -3.53 -10.34 13.32
C CYS A 315 -3.37 -8.86 13.69
N ALA A 316 -2.33 -8.22 13.12
CA ALA A 316 -2.33 -6.79 12.90
C ALA A 316 -3.16 -6.50 11.65
N VAL A 317 -4.04 -5.51 11.72
CA VAL A 317 -4.91 -5.12 10.60
C VAL A 317 -4.65 -3.68 10.24
N ALA A 318 -4.50 -3.40 8.94
CA ALA A 318 -4.42 -2.06 8.35
C ALA A 318 -5.60 -1.83 7.38
N LEU A 319 -5.89 -0.56 7.10
CA LEU A 319 -6.91 -0.13 6.15
C LEU A 319 -6.27 0.77 5.08
#